data_91062a7da95b98a0ef24e5bb7ad17fa1
#
_entry.id   91062a7da95b98a0ef24e5bb7ad17fa1
#
_cell.length_a   1.000
_cell.length_b   1.000
_cell.length_c   1.000
_cell.angle_alpha   90.00
_cell.angle_beta   90.00
_cell.angle_gamma   90.00
#
_symmetry.space_group_name_H-M   'P 1'
#
loop_
_entity.id
_entity.type
_entity.pdbx_description
1 polymer ?
#
loop_
_entity_poly.entity_id
_entity_poly.type
_entity_poly.pdbx_seq_one_letter_code
_entity_poly.pdbx_strand_id
1 'polypeptide(L)'
;MVIYFSKIELFLLPQFKGGEGVTKNRMFFDGTNKIMLGCLEPGCTIGYHCHDTSSEMIYILSGDARVLYDDGEERLTPGQCHYCPKGHSHSLINASATEPLTYFAVVPEQ
;
A
#
# COMPACT_ATOMS: atom_id res chain seq x y z
N MET A 1 -4.46 1.66 -22.34
CA MET A 1 -5.81 1.72 -21.77
C MET A 1 -5.84 2.70 -20.59
N VAL A 2 -6.98 3.31 -20.31
CA VAL A 2 -7.14 4.20 -19.17
C VAL A 2 -7.85 3.45 -18.05
N ILE A 3 -7.31 3.55 -16.83
CA ILE A 3 -7.92 2.98 -15.63
C ILE A 3 -8.63 4.12 -14.89
N TYR A 4 -9.95 4.00 -14.75
CA TYR A 4 -10.76 4.99 -14.04
C TYR A 4 -11.03 4.47 -12.63
N PHE A 5 -10.19 4.84 -11.67
CA PHE A 5 -10.34 4.37 -10.28
C PHE A 5 -11.67 4.77 -9.66
N SER A 6 -12.23 5.92 -10.08
CA SER A 6 -13.55 6.35 -9.60
C SER A 6 -14.69 5.40 -10.00
N LYS A 7 -14.46 4.53 -10.99
CA LYS A 7 -15.43 3.53 -11.45
C LYS A 7 -15.16 2.14 -10.87
N ILE A 8 -14.09 1.98 -10.10
CA ILE A 8 -13.74 0.72 -9.45
C ILE A 8 -14.36 0.72 -8.05
N GLU A 9 -15.00 -0.38 -7.69
CA GLU A 9 -15.59 -0.54 -6.37
C GLU A 9 -14.54 -0.41 -5.27
N LEU A 10 -14.87 0.33 -4.21
CA LEU A 10 -14.02 0.45 -3.03
C LEU A 10 -14.18 -0.81 -2.17
N PHE A 11 -13.08 -1.51 -1.94
CA PHE A 11 -13.04 -2.63 -1.01
C PHE A 11 -12.53 -2.16 0.35
N LEU A 12 -13.18 -2.66 1.40
CA LEU A 12 -12.74 -2.45 2.78
C LEU A 12 -12.15 -3.76 3.28
N LEU A 13 -10.85 -3.75 3.53
CA LEU A 13 -10.07 -4.93 3.92
C LEU A 13 -9.68 -4.81 5.39
N PRO A 14 -10.47 -5.39 6.33
CA PRO A 14 -10.15 -5.32 7.75
C PRO A 14 -8.94 -6.20 8.05
N GLN A 15 -8.04 -5.68 8.87
CA GLN A 15 -6.83 -6.37 9.33
C GLN A 15 -6.02 -6.96 8.17
N PHE A 16 -5.89 -6.17 7.09
CA PHE A 16 -5.24 -6.65 5.87
C PHE A 16 -3.80 -7.07 6.14
N LYS A 17 -3.46 -8.28 5.72
CA LYS A 17 -2.14 -8.90 5.96
C LYS A 17 -1.78 -8.97 7.45
N GLY A 18 -2.78 -9.06 8.34
CA GLY A 18 -2.56 -9.06 9.78
C GLY A 18 -2.34 -7.69 10.40
N GLY A 19 -2.64 -6.62 9.66
CA GLY A 19 -2.50 -5.26 10.15
C GLY A 19 -3.61 -4.81 11.08
N GLU A 20 -3.59 -3.52 11.39
CA GLU A 20 -4.57 -2.87 12.27
C GLU A 20 -5.58 -2.07 11.45
N GLY A 21 -6.84 -2.09 11.90
CA GLY A 21 -7.90 -1.32 11.28
C GLY A 21 -8.26 -1.81 9.89
N VAL A 22 -8.60 -0.88 9.00
CA VAL A 22 -9.12 -1.19 7.67
C VAL A 22 -8.26 -0.54 6.60
N THR A 23 -7.88 -1.33 5.59
CA THR A 23 -7.29 -0.81 4.35
C THR A 23 -8.42 -0.58 3.34
N LYS A 24 -8.53 0.65 2.83
CA LYS A 24 -9.50 1.00 1.78
C LYS A 24 -8.77 0.93 0.45
N ASN A 25 -9.30 0.19 -0.51
CA ASN A 25 -8.57 -0.09 -1.74
C ASN A 25 -9.48 -0.12 -2.96
N ARG A 26 -9.06 0.55 -4.03
CA ARG A 26 -9.62 0.42 -5.38
C ARG A 26 -8.54 -0.21 -6.24
N MET A 27 -8.77 -1.42 -6.72
CA MET A 27 -7.75 -2.21 -7.39
C MET A 27 -8.20 -2.64 -8.78
N PHE A 28 -7.35 -2.37 -9.77
CA PHE A 28 -7.40 -2.98 -11.10
C PHE A 28 -6.45 -4.18 -11.10
N PHE A 29 -6.92 -5.31 -11.62
CA PHE A 29 -6.12 -6.52 -11.70
C PHE A 29 -6.33 -7.18 -13.07
N ASP A 30 -5.23 -7.44 -13.80
CA ASP A 30 -5.28 -8.06 -15.13
C ASP A 30 -4.82 -9.52 -15.13
N GLY A 31 -4.66 -10.13 -13.97
CA GLY A 31 -4.13 -11.49 -13.81
C GLY A 31 -2.64 -11.53 -13.50
N THR A 32 -1.93 -10.43 -13.75
CA THR A 32 -0.48 -10.32 -13.53
C THR A 32 -0.14 -9.12 -12.68
N ASN A 33 -0.78 -7.98 -12.95
CA ASN A 33 -0.48 -6.72 -12.28
C ASN A 33 -1.67 -6.26 -11.45
N LYS A 34 -1.39 -5.83 -10.21
CA LYS A 34 -2.35 -5.11 -9.39
C LYS A 34 -1.96 -3.64 -9.41
N ILE A 35 -2.91 -2.78 -9.76
CA ILE A 35 -2.71 -1.33 -9.83
C ILE A 35 -3.78 -0.70 -8.95
N MET A 36 -3.36 0.05 -7.91
CA MET A 36 -4.26 0.40 -6.81
C MET A 36 -4.17 1.85 -6.41
N LEU A 37 -5.31 2.39 -5.98
CA LEU A 37 -5.38 3.54 -5.09
C LEU A 37 -5.82 3.04 -3.72
N GLY A 38 -5.04 3.34 -2.71
CA GLY A 38 -5.31 2.91 -1.34
C GLY A 38 -5.39 4.06 -0.37
N CYS A 39 -6.02 3.79 0.76
CA CYS A 39 -6.13 4.74 1.87
C CYS A 39 -6.08 4.00 3.21
N LEU A 40 -5.26 4.54 4.12
CA LEU A 40 -5.21 4.14 5.51
C LEU A 40 -5.58 5.34 6.38
N GLU A 41 -6.68 5.24 7.10
CA GLU A 41 -7.04 6.24 8.09
C GLU A 41 -6.05 6.20 9.27
N PRO A 42 -6.03 7.24 10.14
CA PRO A 42 -5.16 7.20 11.32
C PRO A 42 -5.33 5.93 12.14
N GLY A 43 -4.21 5.34 12.56
CA GLY A 43 -4.20 4.09 13.33
C GLY A 43 -4.30 2.82 12.48
N CYS A 44 -4.46 2.95 11.18
CA CYS A 44 -4.57 1.79 10.29
C CYS A 44 -3.24 1.41 9.67
N THR A 45 -3.04 0.12 9.46
CA THR A 45 -1.80 -0.43 8.89
C THR A 45 -2.09 -1.61 7.98
N ILE A 46 -1.21 -1.80 6.98
CA ILE A 46 -1.08 -3.07 6.25
C ILE A 46 -0.01 -3.87 6.97
N GLY A 47 -0.31 -5.10 7.37
CA GLY A 47 0.58 -5.93 8.16
C GLY A 47 1.85 -6.32 7.42
N TYR A 48 2.86 -6.75 8.19
CA TYR A 48 4.15 -7.19 7.67
C TYR A 48 3.98 -8.48 6.87
N HIS A 49 4.46 -8.50 5.62
CA HIS A 49 4.32 -9.66 4.74
C HIS A 49 5.45 -9.70 3.71
N CYS A 50 5.69 -10.90 3.18
CA CYS A 50 6.72 -11.13 2.17
C CYS A 50 6.11 -11.17 0.76
N HIS A 51 6.79 -10.54 -0.20
CA HIS A 51 6.47 -10.64 -1.62
C HIS A 51 7.29 -11.77 -2.25
N ASP A 52 6.75 -13.00 -2.23
CA ASP A 52 7.46 -14.19 -2.74
C ASP A 52 7.51 -14.24 -4.26
N THR A 53 6.43 -13.79 -4.93
CA THR A 53 6.27 -13.95 -6.38
C THR A 53 6.06 -12.61 -7.09
N SER A 54 6.17 -11.50 -6.37
CA SER A 54 5.92 -10.17 -6.90
C SER A 54 6.85 -9.16 -6.27
N SER A 55 6.85 -7.94 -6.78
CA SER A 55 7.38 -6.77 -6.11
C SER A 55 6.24 -5.81 -5.81
N GLU A 56 6.52 -4.72 -5.12
CA GLU A 56 5.55 -3.65 -4.91
C GLU A 56 6.22 -2.29 -4.92
N MET A 57 5.62 -1.34 -5.63
CA MET A 57 5.98 0.07 -5.60
C MET A 57 4.82 0.84 -4.99
N ILE A 58 5.10 1.65 -3.97
CA ILE A 58 4.10 2.46 -3.27
C ILE A 58 4.50 3.92 -3.35
N TYR A 59 3.71 4.71 -4.07
CA TYR A 59 3.91 6.15 -4.22
C TYR A 59 2.95 6.89 -3.30
N ILE A 60 3.48 7.75 -2.43
CA ILE A 60 2.68 8.48 -1.44
C ILE A 60 2.06 9.70 -2.10
N LEU A 61 0.72 9.78 -2.07
CA LEU A 61 -0.05 10.90 -2.62
C LEU A 61 -0.31 11.96 -1.56
N SER A 62 -0.67 11.57 -0.34
CA SER A 62 -0.93 12.49 0.76
C SER A 62 -0.70 11.78 2.10
N GLY A 63 -0.40 12.55 3.14
CA GLY A 63 -0.19 12.04 4.48
C GLY A 63 1.26 11.69 4.77
N ASP A 64 1.49 10.99 5.87
CA ASP A 64 2.79 10.53 6.33
C ASP A 64 2.79 9.01 6.44
N ALA A 65 3.78 8.36 5.81
CA ALA A 65 3.91 6.91 5.84
C ALA A 65 5.12 6.47 6.65
N ARG A 66 4.95 5.35 7.33
CA ARG A 66 6.03 4.60 7.95
C ARG A 66 5.99 3.19 7.35
N VAL A 67 7.14 2.71 6.88
CA VAL A 67 7.27 1.40 6.28
C VAL A 67 8.30 0.61 7.06
N LEU A 68 7.92 -0.57 7.54
CA LEU A 68 8.89 -1.55 7.99
C LEU A 68 9.35 -2.30 6.74
N TYR A 69 10.65 -2.35 6.51
CA TYR A 69 11.24 -2.95 5.33
C TYR A 69 12.42 -3.83 5.73
N ASP A 70 12.24 -5.14 5.57
CA ASP A 70 13.17 -6.15 6.07
C ASP A 70 13.49 -5.88 7.55
N ASP A 71 14.75 -5.60 7.89
CA ASP A 71 15.16 -5.33 9.27
C ASP A 71 15.19 -3.84 9.62
N GLY A 72 14.72 -2.98 8.70
CA GLY A 72 14.80 -1.53 8.84
C GLY A 72 13.45 -0.85 8.82
N GLU A 73 13.50 0.47 8.82
CA GLU A 73 12.34 1.34 8.77
C GLU A 73 12.59 2.50 7.83
N GLU A 74 11.56 2.85 7.06
CA GLU A 74 11.57 4.00 6.17
C GLU A 74 10.43 4.94 6.52
N ARG A 75 10.64 6.24 6.30
CA ARG A 75 9.61 7.26 6.41
C ARG A 75 9.45 7.91 5.06
N LEU A 76 8.18 8.06 4.61
CA LEU A 76 7.86 8.65 3.32
C LEU A 76 6.84 9.75 3.48
N THR A 77 7.04 10.82 2.71
CA THR A 77 6.10 11.93 2.56
C THR A 77 5.62 11.99 1.10
N PRO A 78 4.60 12.82 0.79
CA PRO A 78 4.09 12.90 -0.57
C PRO A 78 5.16 13.15 -1.62
N GLY A 79 5.08 12.43 -2.74
CA GLY A 79 6.06 12.50 -3.81
C GLY A 79 7.18 11.47 -3.71
N GLN A 80 7.23 10.69 -2.64
CA GLN A 80 8.25 9.65 -2.44
C GLN A 80 7.67 8.27 -2.69
N CYS A 81 8.50 7.37 -3.17
CA CYS A 81 8.11 6.00 -3.52
C CYS A 81 8.92 4.99 -2.72
N HIS A 82 8.23 4.06 -2.09
CA HIS A 82 8.83 2.88 -1.47
C HIS A 82 8.85 1.74 -2.49
N TYR A 83 9.97 1.06 -2.62
CA TYR A 83 10.11 -0.13 -3.46
C TYR A 83 10.44 -1.35 -2.60
N CYS A 84 9.59 -2.38 -2.70
CA CYS A 84 9.80 -3.68 -2.09
C CYS A 84 10.08 -4.69 -3.21
N PRO A 85 11.35 -5.06 -3.47
CA PRO A 85 11.67 -6.04 -4.51
C PRO A 85 11.12 -7.42 -4.17
N LYS A 86 11.00 -8.26 -5.18
CA LYS A 86 10.65 -9.67 -5.00
C LYS A 86 11.57 -10.34 -3.99
N GLY A 87 10.99 -11.10 -3.07
CA GLY A 87 11.71 -11.80 -2.01
C GLY A 87 11.90 -10.99 -0.74
N HIS A 88 11.52 -9.72 -0.73
CA HIS A 88 11.61 -8.86 0.44
C HIS A 88 10.28 -8.72 1.15
N SER A 89 10.32 -8.24 2.38
CA SER A 89 9.16 -8.10 3.25
C SER A 89 8.96 -6.65 3.68
N HIS A 90 7.72 -6.25 3.83
CA HIS A 90 7.38 -4.89 4.25
C HIS A 90 6.00 -4.81 4.90
N SER A 91 5.73 -3.64 5.50
CA SER A 91 4.42 -3.21 5.94
C SER A 91 4.22 -1.75 5.54
N LEU A 92 2.98 -1.26 5.61
CA LEU A 92 2.69 0.17 5.41
C LEU A 92 1.85 0.65 6.58
N ILE A 93 2.26 1.74 7.20
CA ILE A 93 1.66 2.28 8.42
C ILE A 93 1.34 3.75 8.19
N ASN A 94 0.12 4.17 8.53
CA ASN A 94 -0.17 5.59 8.62
C ASN A 94 0.50 6.15 9.87
N ALA A 95 1.48 7.03 9.67
CA ALA A 95 2.27 7.61 10.77
C ALA A 95 1.61 8.82 11.42
N SER A 96 0.50 9.32 10.85
CA SER A 96 -0.23 10.46 11.40
C SER A 96 -1.33 9.99 12.35
N ALA A 97 -1.54 10.75 13.42
CA ALA A 97 -2.66 10.53 14.34
C ALA A 97 -3.95 11.22 13.89
N THR A 98 -3.89 12.10 12.89
CA THR A 98 -5.01 12.97 12.50
C THR A 98 -5.37 12.92 11.03
N GLU A 99 -4.43 12.64 10.13
CA GLU A 99 -4.63 12.74 8.69
C GLU A 99 -4.61 11.38 8.01
N PRO A 100 -5.43 11.17 6.95
CA PRO A 100 -5.37 9.94 6.20
C PRO A 100 -4.08 9.85 5.38
N LEU A 101 -3.65 8.61 5.12
CA LEU A 101 -2.56 8.30 4.21
C LEU A 101 -3.17 7.77 2.92
N THR A 102 -2.92 8.45 1.79
CA THR A 102 -3.35 7.97 0.48
C THR A 102 -2.14 7.66 -0.38
N TYR A 103 -2.25 6.59 -1.17
CA TYR A 103 -1.12 6.10 -1.95
C TYR A 103 -1.58 5.45 -3.24
N PHE A 104 -0.68 5.44 -4.21
CA PHE A 104 -0.79 4.66 -5.45
C PHE A 104 0.22 3.52 -5.38
N ALA A 105 -0.23 2.31 -5.66
CA ALA A 105 0.65 1.15 -5.58
C ALA A 105 0.48 0.23 -6.78
N VAL A 106 1.58 -0.40 -7.18
CA VAL A 106 1.61 -1.40 -8.23
C VAL A 106 2.29 -2.66 -7.69
N VAL A 107 1.64 -3.80 -7.89
CA VAL A 107 2.18 -5.11 -7.54
C VAL A 107 2.24 -5.95 -8.80
N PRO A 108 3.38 -5.93 -9.53
CA PRO A 108 3.56 -6.80 -10.68
C PRO A 108 4.02 -8.18 -10.25
N GLU A 109 3.43 -9.20 -10.84
CA GLU A 109 3.87 -10.59 -10.65
C GLU A 109 5.20 -10.80 -11.39
N GLN A 110 6.14 -11.51 -10.78
CA GLN A 110 7.47 -11.69 -11.34
C GLN A 110 7.98 -13.13 -11.25
#